data_4a88c7d4a0b18a43dafac8ab05314be0
#
_entry.id   4a88c7d4a0b18a43dafac8ab05314be0
#
_cell.length_a   1.000
_cell.length_b   1.000
_cell.length_c   1.000
_cell.angle_alpha   90.00
_cell.angle_beta   90.00
_cell.angle_gamma   90.00
#
_symmetry.space_group_name_H-M   'P 1'
#
loop_
_entity.id
_entity.type
_entity.pdbx_description
1 polymer ?
#
loop_
_entity_poly.entity_id
_entity_poly.type
_entity_poly.pdbx_seq_one_letter_code
_entity_poly.pdbx_strand_id
1 'polypeptide(L)' 'MDWASILVVVGALVVWIGLVRFVLPRFGIQTG' A
#
# COMPACT_ATOMS: atom_id res chain seq x y z
N MET A 1 -2.83 -15.10 17.86
CA MET A 1 -2.11 -14.27 16.99
C MET A 1 -0.92 -13.68 17.65
N ASP A 2 0.19 -13.74 16.99
CA ASP A 2 1.41 -13.22 17.58
C ASP A 2 1.56 -11.77 17.23
N TRP A 3 2.28 -11.08 18.06
CA TRP A 3 2.57 -9.68 17.79
C TRP A 3 3.29 -9.52 16.48
N ALA A 4 4.17 -10.44 16.19
CA ALA A 4 4.92 -10.39 14.94
C ALA A 4 4.01 -10.52 13.74
N SER A 5 3.01 -11.37 13.85
CA SER A 5 2.07 -11.53 12.74
C SER A 5 1.29 -10.26 12.48
N ILE A 6 0.90 -9.60 13.55
CA ILE A 6 0.16 -8.36 13.40
C ILE A 6 1.03 -7.31 12.71
N LEU A 7 2.28 -7.25 13.11
CA LEU A 7 3.19 -6.28 12.50
C LEU A 7 3.38 -6.55 11.01
N VAL A 8 3.49 -7.81 10.65
CA VAL A 8 3.68 -8.17 9.26
C VAL A 8 2.44 -7.80 8.45
N VAL A 9 1.27 -8.10 8.98
CA VAL A 9 0.05 -7.80 8.26
C VAL A 9 -0.14 -6.30 8.09
N VAL A 10 0.07 -5.58 9.17
CA VAL A 10 -0.08 -4.12 9.12
C VAL A 10 0.94 -3.52 8.15
N GLY A 11 2.16 -4.00 8.22
CA GLY A 11 3.20 -3.51 7.32
C GLY A 11 2.86 -3.77 5.88
N ALA A 12 2.35 -4.95 5.60
CA ALA A 12 1.99 -5.31 4.23
C ALA A 12 0.88 -4.41 3.73
N LEU A 13 -0.09 -4.13 4.59
CA LEU A 13 -1.18 -3.26 4.18
C LEU A 13 -0.69 -1.85 3.89
N VAL A 14 0.16 -1.35 4.76
CA VAL A 14 0.68 0.00 4.58
C VAL A 14 1.48 0.11 3.29
N VAL A 15 2.30 -0.89 3.03
CA VAL A 15 3.10 -0.89 1.81
C VAL A 15 2.18 -0.98 0.59
N TRP A 16 1.17 -1.81 0.69
CA TRP A 16 0.24 -1.99 -0.41
C TRP A 16 -0.47 -0.67 -0.74
N ILE A 17 -0.99 -0.04 0.28
CA ILE A 17 -1.68 1.22 0.09
C ILE A 17 -0.74 2.28 -0.47
N GLY A 18 0.46 2.34 0.06
CA GLY A 18 1.45 3.29 -0.41
C GLY A 18 1.79 3.07 -1.86
N LEU A 19 1.96 1.82 -2.24
CA LEU A 19 2.27 1.50 -3.61
C LEU A 19 1.15 1.88 -4.54
N VAL A 20 -0.06 1.54 -4.15
CA VAL A 20 -1.22 1.84 -4.98
C VAL A 20 -1.35 3.34 -5.18
N ARG A 21 -1.14 4.09 -4.11
CA ARG A 21 -1.25 5.53 -4.20
C ARG A 21 -0.18 6.14 -5.08
N PHE A 22 0.97 5.50 -5.09
CA PHE A 22 2.07 6.00 -5.89
C PHE A 22 1.90 5.63 -7.35
N VAL A 23 1.46 4.41 -7.59
CA VAL A 23 1.35 3.88 -8.93
C VAL A 23 0.15 4.47 -9.67
N LEU A 24 -0.95 4.63 -8.97
CA LEU A 24 -2.13 5.14 -9.59
C LEU A 24 -1.94 6.47 -10.28
N PRO A 25 -1.42 7.47 -9.61
CA PRO A 25 -1.19 8.75 -10.27
C PRO A 25 -0.20 8.65 -11.40
N ARG A 26 0.71 7.68 -11.31
CA ARG A 26 1.64 7.55 -12.37
C ARG A 26 1.05 6.96 -13.57
N PHE A 27 0.10 6.10 -13.39
CA PHE A 27 -0.53 5.46 -14.46
C PHE A 27 -1.41 6.37 -15.16
N GLY A 28 -1.74 7.33 -14.69
CA GLY A 28 -2.41 8.03 -15.29
C GLY A 28 -3.38 8.59 -15.38
N ILE A 29 -3.48 9.11 -15.16
CA ILE A 29 -4.35 9.48 -15.07
C ILE A 29 -4.44 10.61 -15.38
N GLN A 30 -4.33 11.11 -15.83
CA GLN A 30 -4.35 12.07 -16.12
C GLN A 30 -5.29 12.71 -16.42
N THR A 31 -5.95 12.73 -16.47
CA THR A 31 -6.93 13.27 -16.75
C THR A 31 -6.98 14.37 -16.71
N GLY A 32 -6.63 14.62 -16.45
CA GLY A 32 -6.64 15.76 -16.43
C GLY A 32 -6.94 16.55 -16.39
#